data_4b30fbd74fa30e4a70c69d3f759852ef
#
_entry.id   4b30fbd74fa30e4a70c69d3f759852ef
#
_cell.length_a   1.000
_cell.length_b   1.000
_cell.length_c   1.000
_cell.angle_alpha   90.00
_cell.angle_beta   90.00
_cell.angle_gamma   90.00
#
_symmetry.space_group_name_H-M   'P 1'
#
loop_
_entity.id
_entity.type
_entity.pdbx_description
1 polymer ?
#
loop_
_entity_poly.entity_id
_entity_poly.type
_entity_poly.pdbx_seq_one_letter_code
_entity_poly.pdbx_strand_id
1 'polypeptide(L)'
;MSIPTEASGVGHAPPRPRRLGSLDVLPVFFSIKGRPVLLAGGSAAAAWKAEMLAAAGAAIELYAPSCDLDAEMAGLLAEIGRDGVPRAGQVRHHARPWGLDLFTESAPRFALAILETESDAEGQAFACAARAARLPVNVVDKPAFCDFAFGSIVNRSPVVVGISTAGAAPILGQAIRRRIETLLPPALAGWAQLAAELRQGVMARLSPGLERRSFWERFTDKAFQTRAPDVEDERDASRLIDDIAKAAKPETGRARLGRVTLVGAGPGDAELLTLKAVRALQAADVILFDDLVSDAVLELARREAKRLLVGKRAARESCRQEDINAMMVTLAKAGKSVVRLKSGDVSVFGRAGEELETLRREGIPVSIVPGITAASALAASLGVSLTHRDHAQELRLVTGHSKKGGLPEEVDWPALATPNVTTIFYMGGRMAGRIAERLMSHGLDADTPFAIAANLSRDDETYAIGRLGDLGEIVVGLGLDRPILIGVGQVFGQAAQAVAQSREGNITPLHRPFERRQAVAG
;
A
#
# COMPACT_ATOMS: atom_id res chain seq x y z
N MET A 1 36.76 -14.55 54.31
CA MET A 1 36.61 -15.19 53.01
C MET A 1 35.14 -15.06 52.59
N SER A 2 34.80 -13.97 51.93
CA SER A 2 33.40 -13.63 51.58
C SER A 2 33.26 -13.83 50.08
N ILE A 3 32.29 -14.61 49.65
CA ILE A 3 31.97 -14.93 48.27
C ILE A 3 31.07 -13.80 47.73
N PRO A 4 31.33 -13.23 46.57
CA PRO A 4 30.45 -12.24 45.95
C PRO A 4 29.28 -12.97 45.25
N THR A 5 28.08 -12.55 45.58
CA THR A 5 26.83 -12.96 44.91
C THR A 5 26.73 -12.26 43.56
N GLU A 6 26.76 -13.01 42.48
CA GLU A 6 26.48 -12.51 41.14
C GLU A 6 24.98 -12.13 41.01
N ALA A 7 24.74 -10.88 40.75
CA ALA A 7 23.42 -10.37 40.38
C ALA A 7 23.09 -10.78 38.93
N SER A 8 22.14 -11.71 38.78
CA SER A 8 21.55 -12.10 37.50
C SER A 8 20.83 -10.90 36.87
N GLY A 9 21.46 -10.29 35.86
CA GLY A 9 20.84 -9.29 35.01
C GLY A 9 19.73 -9.91 34.17
N VAL A 10 18.48 -9.67 34.55
CA VAL A 10 17.31 -9.96 33.71
C VAL A 10 17.37 -9.03 32.50
N GLY A 11 17.89 -9.54 31.39
CA GLY A 11 17.86 -8.85 30.11
C GLY A 11 16.40 -8.59 29.69
N HIS A 12 15.97 -7.34 29.78
CA HIS A 12 14.70 -6.92 29.22
C HIS A 12 14.75 -7.14 27.70
N ALA A 13 13.96 -8.08 27.21
CA ALA A 13 13.69 -8.22 25.79
C ALA A 13 13.14 -6.87 25.26
N PRO A 14 13.60 -6.36 24.13
CA PRO A 14 13.09 -5.11 23.57
C PRO A 14 11.56 -5.21 23.41
N PRO A 15 10.80 -4.14 23.73
CA PRO A 15 9.36 -4.15 23.63
C PRO A 15 8.96 -4.53 22.21
N ARG A 16 8.07 -5.51 22.07
CA ARG A 16 7.52 -5.90 20.77
C ARG A 16 6.90 -4.66 20.14
N PRO A 17 7.21 -4.32 18.88
CA PRO A 17 6.58 -3.19 18.21
C PRO A 17 5.06 -3.33 18.30
N ARG A 18 4.37 -2.27 18.72
CA ARG A 18 2.90 -2.25 18.81
C ARG A 18 2.35 -2.51 17.41
N ARG A 19 1.52 -3.52 17.26
CA ARG A 19 0.93 -3.93 15.97
C ARG A 19 -0.03 -2.90 15.37
N LEU A 20 -0.53 -1.99 16.19
CA LEU A 20 -1.37 -0.84 15.81
C LEU A 20 -0.86 0.39 16.55
N GLY A 21 -0.69 1.49 15.83
CA GLY A 21 -0.47 2.80 16.43
C GLY A 21 -1.70 3.31 17.18
N SER A 22 -1.63 4.54 17.70
CA SER A 22 -2.79 5.24 18.27
C SER A 22 -3.87 5.44 17.21
N LEU A 23 -5.13 5.24 17.57
CA LEU A 23 -6.30 5.53 16.75
C LEU A 23 -7.10 6.64 17.42
N ASP A 24 -7.46 7.67 16.64
CA ASP A 24 -8.33 8.75 17.14
C ASP A 24 -9.77 8.26 17.35
N VAL A 25 -10.24 7.34 16.49
CA VAL A 25 -11.55 6.70 16.61
C VAL A 25 -11.44 5.20 16.31
N LEU A 26 -12.29 4.40 16.98
CA LEU A 26 -12.40 2.98 16.68
C LEU A 26 -13.42 2.75 15.56
N PRO A 27 -13.04 2.22 14.38
CA PRO A 27 -14.00 1.89 13.34
C PRO A 27 -14.82 0.66 13.74
N VAL A 28 -16.15 0.81 13.73
CA VAL A 28 -17.11 -0.26 14.02
C VAL A 28 -18.23 -0.25 12.98
N PHE A 29 -18.85 -1.41 12.75
CA PHE A 29 -19.99 -1.56 11.86
C PHE A 29 -21.21 -2.01 12.68
N PHE A 30 -22.30 -1.23 12.61
CA PHE A 30 -23.55 -1.57 13.27
C PHE A 30 -24.39 -2.51 12.42
N SER A 31 -24.85 -3.63 13.00
CA SER A 31 -25.80 -4.52 12.38
C SER A 31 -27.21 -4.10 12.83
N ILE A 32 -27.89 -3.29 11.98
CA ILE A 32 -29.18 -2.65 12.30
C ILE A 32 -30.35 -3.14 11.42
N LYS A 33 -30.14 -4.14 10.59
CA LYS A 33 -31.18 -4.70 9.73
C LYS A 33 -32.38 -5.19 10.58
N GLY A 34 -33.57 -4.63 10.30
CA GLY A 34 -34.80 -4.93 11.03
C GLY A 34 -34.87 -4.39 12.45
N ARG A 35 -33.86 -3.66 12.92
CA ARG A 35 -33.86 -3.08 14.27
C ARG A 35 -34.42 -1.65 14.24
N PRO A 36 -35.20 -1.25 15.25
CA PRO A 36 -35.74 0.10 15.32
C PRO A 36 -34.61 1.11 15.61
N VAL A 37 -34.62 2.22 14.90
CA VAL A 37 -33.71 3.36 15.07
C VAL A 37 -34.54 4.62 15.25
N LEU A 38 -34.27 5.38 16.30
CA LEU A 38 -34.89 6.68 16.55
C LEU A 38 -34.20 7.76 15.72
N LEU A 39 -34.97 8.46 14.90
CA LEU A 39 -34.53 9.65 14.19
C LEU A 39 -35.48 10.81 14.51
N ALA A 40 -34.95 11.91 15.04
CA ALA A 40 -35.69 13.10 15.33
C ALA A 40 -35.17 14.27 14.47
N GLY A 41 -36.08 14.96 13.76
CA GLY A 41 -35.77 16.04 12.82
C GLY A 41 -36.31 15.80 11.43
N GLY A 42 -36.63 16.87 10.69
CA GLY A 42 -37.29 16.81 9.39
C GLY A 42 -36.54 17.45 8.25
N SER A 43 -35.31 17.95 8.48
CA SER A 43 -34.50 18.65 7.48
C SER A 43 -33.87 17.75 6.42
N ALA A 44 -33.26 18.33 5.39
CA ALA A 44 -32.46 17.61 4.39
C ALA A 44 -31.34 16.80 4.99
N ALA A 45 -30.72 17.29 6.08
CA ALA A 45 -29.67 16.58 6.81
C ALA A 45 -30.22 15.30 7.48
N ALA A 46 -31.40 15.40 8.09
CA ALA A 46 -32.10 14.23 8.66
C ALA A 46 -32.56 13.25 7.56
N ALA A 47 -33.03 13.74 6.40
CA ALA A 47 -33.41 12.91 5.25
C ALA A 47 -32.24 12.05 4.76
N TRP A 48 -31.05 12.66 4.64
CA TRP A 48 -29.86 11.91 4.25
C TRP A 48 -29.47 10.83 5.27
N LYS A 49 -29.64 11.08 6.58
CA LYS A 49 -29.46 10.05 7.62
C LYS A 49 -30.50 8.94 7.47
N ALA A 50 -31.76 9.29 7.23
CA ALA A 50 -32.81 8.32 7.00
C ALA A 50 -32.52 7.41 5.78
N GLU A 51 -32.03 7.97 4.68
CA GLU A 51 -31.59 7.19 3.51
C GLU A 51 -30.52 6.16 3.83
N MET A 52 -29.46 6.57 4.54
CA MET A 52 -28.38 5.66 4.95
C MET A 52 -28.87 4.53 5.86
N LEU A 53 -29.70 4.87 6.83
CA LEU A 53 -30.28 3.90 7.77
C LEU A 53 -31.21 2.93 7.05
N ALA A 54 -32.04 3.42 6.13
CA ALA A 54 -32.90 2.59 5.30
C ALA A 54 -32.09 1.67 4.38
N ALA A 55 -31.00 2.17 3.77
CA ALA A 55 -30.09 1.37 2.97
C ALA A 55 -29.40 0.26 3.79
N ALA A 56 -29.17 0.49 5.09
CA ALA A 56 -28.68 -0.52 6.02
C ALA A 56 -29.77 -1.46 6.58
N GLY A 57 -31.03 -1.26 6.18
CA GLY A 57 -32.16 -2.10 6.52
C GLY A 57 -32.79 -1.81 7.89
N ALA A 58 -32.54 -0.65 8.49
CA ALA A 58 -33.14 -0.28 9.77
C ALA A 58 -34.65 -0.05 9.66
N ALA A 59 -35.39 -0.30 10.74
CA ALA A 59 -36.75 0.17 10.94
C ALA A 59 -36.69 1.56 11.59
N ILE A 60 -36.91 2.62 10.80
CA ILE A 60 -36.73 3.99 11.26
C ILE A 60 -38.04 4.51 11.83
N GLU A 61 -38.01 4.93 13.10
CA GLU A 61 -39.08 5.66 13.76
C GLU A 61 -38.73 7.16 13.73
N LEU A 62 -39.29 7.89 12.75
CA LEU A 62 -39.06 9.31 12.51
C LEU A 62 -40.01 10.16 13.33
N TYR A 63 -39.47 11.04 14.17
CA TYR A 63 -40.21 11.99 14.98
C TYR A 63 -39.95 13.42 14.48
N ALA A 64 -40.93 14.01 13.82
CA ALA A 64 -40.91 15.40 13.39
C ALA A 64 -42.34 15.90 13.21
N PRO A 65 -42.72 17.12 13.65
CA PRO A 65 -43.95 17.74 13.25
C PRO A 65 -44.06 17.80 11.72
N SER A 66 -45.28 17.64 11.18
CA SER A 66 -45.46 17.65 9.72
C SER A 66 -45.09 18.99 9.08
N CYS A 67 -45.13 20.09 9.83
CA CYS A 67 -44.72 21.42 9.37
C CYS A 67 -43.20 21.59 9.29
N ASP A 68 -42.42 20.71 9.93
CA ASP A 68 -40.97 20.79 10.01
C ASP A 68 -40.29 19.86 8.97
N LEU A 69 -41.09 19.15 8.17
CA LEU A 69 -40.58 18.33 7.08
C LEU A 69 -40.22 19.20 5.88
N ASP A 70 -38.96 19.21 5.49
CA ASP A 70 -38.56 19.84 4.22
C ASP A 70 -38.88 18.94 3.00
N ALA A 71 -38.58 19.48 1.79
CA ALA A 71 -38.95 18.84 0.54
C ALA A 71 -38.23 17.47 0.37
N GLU A 72 -36.99 17.34 0.82
CA GLU A 72 -36.19 16.13 0.72
C GLU A 72 -36.76 15.02 1.62
N MET A 73 -37.10 15.35 2.87
CA MET A 73 -37.70 14.39 3.78
C MET A 73 -39.10 13.96 3.34
N ALA A 74 -39.92 14.93 2.90
CA ALA A 74 -41.25 14.65 2.36
C ALA A 74 -41.18 13.78 1.10
N GLY A 75 -40.23 14.04 0.22
CA GLY A 75 -39.92 13.23 -0.97
C GLY A 75 -39.54 11.79 -0.60
N LEU A 76 -38.64 11.62 0.37
CA LEU A 76 -38.22 10.30 0.87
C LEU A 76 -39.40 9.49 1.42
N LEU A 77 -40.27 10.12 2.22
CA LEU A 77 -41.47 9.46 2.76
C LEU A 77 -42.45 9.06 1.67
N ALA A 78 -42.62 9.89 0.65
CA ALA A 78 -43.51 9.60 -0.50
C ALA A 78 -42.96 8.46 -1.39
N GLU A 79 -41.66 8.36 -1.55
CA GLU A 79 -41.00 7.28 -2.29
C GLU A 79 -41.09 5.91 -1.57
N ILE A 80 -40.88 5.92 -0.23
CA ILE A 80 -40.96 4.70 0.59
C ILE A 80 -42.40 4.17 0.67
N GLY A 81 -43.41 5.04 0.58
CA GLY A 81 -44.81 4.69 0.56
C GLY A 81 -45.35 4.14 -0.77
N ARG A 82 -44.54 4.16 -1.85
CA ARG A 82 -44.94 3.59 -3.16
C ARG A 82 -44.64 2.09 -3.20
N ASP A 83 -45.68 1.29 -3.32
CA ASP A 83 -45.59 -0.16 -3.49
C ASP A 83 -44.70 -0.52 -4.69
N GLY A 84 -43.67 -1.34 -4.48
CA GLY A 84 -42.87 -1.95 -5.52
C GLY A 84 -41.37 -1.59 -5.57
N VAL A 85 -40.86 -0.70 -4.74
CA VAL A 85 -39.42 -0.49 -4.60
C VAL A 85 -38.92 -1.28 -3.38
N PRO A 86 -38.12 -2.34 -3.55
CA PRO A 86 -37.54 -3.05 -2.42
C PRO A 86 -36.44 -2.23 -1.81
N ARG A 87 -36.78 -1.31 -0.91
CA ARG A 87 -35.81 -0.68 -0.01
C ARG A 87 -35.72 -1.48 1.29
N ALA A 88 -34.51 -1.74 1.73
CA ALA A 88 -34.24 -2.67 2.83
C ALA A 88 -34.76 -2.21 4.20
N GLY A 89 -35.20 -0.96 4.37
CA GLY A 89 -35.70 -0.40 5.65
C GLY A 89 -37.07 0.24 5.50
N GLN A 90 -37.83 0.24 6.60
CA GLN A 90 -39.13 0.91 6.72
C GLN A 90 -38.95 2.21 7.47
N VAL A 91 -39.66 3.29 7.05
CA VAL A 91 -39.76 4.53 7.83
C VAL A 91 -41.19 4.72 8.30
N ARG A 92 -41.36 4.85 9.61
CA ARG A 92 -42.63 5.22 10.20
C ARG A 92 -42.54 6.65 10.70
N HIS A 93 -43.35 7.54 10.14
CA HIS A 93 -43.41 8.94 10.55
C HIS A 93 -44.41 9.14 11.68
N HIS A 94 -43.95 9.78 12.75
CA HIS A 94 -44.74 10.27 13.87
C HIS A 94 -44.78 11.80 13.81
N ALA A 95 -45.95 12.36 13.50
CA ALA A 95 -46.16 13.80 13.29
C ALA A 95 -46.14 14.58 14.64
N ARG A 96 -45.09 14.37 15.45
CA ARG A 96 -44.86 15.05 16.72
C ARG A 96 -43.36 15.17 16.98
N PRO A 97 -42.91 16.12 17.81
CA PRO A 97 -41.53 16.16 18.26
C PRO A 97 -41.20 14.92 19.11
N TRP A 98 -39.90 14.65 19.26
CA TRP A 98 -39.42 13.65 20.21
C TRP A 98 -39.77 14.07 21.66
N GLY A 99 -39.82 13.11 22.56
CA GLY A 99 -40.08 13.36 23.98
C GLY A 99 -39.41 12.30 24.87
N LEU A 100 -39.36 12.57 26.17
CA LEU A 100 -38.73 11.65 27.15
C LEU A 100 -39.44 10.29 27.25
N ASP A 101 -40.69 10.21 26.83
CA ASP A 101 -41.46 8.96 26.70
C ASP A 101 -40.76 7.91 25.83
N LEU A 102 -39.95 8.33 24.87
CA LEU A 102 -39.21 7.45 23.95
C LEU A 102 -37.99 6.76 24.59
N PHE A 103 -37.61 7.17 25.79
CA PHE A 103 -36.46 6.65 26.51
C PHE A 103 -36.81 5.88 27.78
N THR A 104 -38.08 5.59 27.97
CA THR A 104 -38.59 4.82 29.14
C THR A 104 -38.47 3.31 28.93
N GLU A 105 -38.59 2.53 29.98
CA GLU A 105 -38.54 1.05 29.92
C GLU A 105 -39.66 0.44 29.07
N SER A 106 -40.77 1.15 28.91
CA SER A 106 -41.93 0.73 28.09
C SER A 106 -41.80 1.14 26.61
N ALA A 107 -40.80 1.94 26.28
CA ALA A 107 -40.54 2.36 24.87
C ALA A 107 -39.92 1.23 24.02
N PRO A 108 -40.05 1.30 22.70
CA PRO A 108 -39.34 0.38 21.79
C PRO A 108 -37.83 0.43 22.06
N ARG A 109 -37.17 -0.75 22.10
CA ARG A 109 -35.71 -0.81 22.28
C ARG A 109 -35.00 -0.39 20.99
N PHE A 110 -34.72 0.88 20.85
CA PHE A 110 -33.96 1.39 19.72
C PHE A 110 -32.52 0.85 19.70
N ALA A 111 -31.94 0.74 18.52
CA ALA A 111 -30.54 0.38 18.33
C ALA A 111 -29.62 1.60 18.41
N LEU A 112 -30.08 2.74 17.88
CA LEU A 112 -29.40 4.02 17.82
C LEU A 112 -30.42 5.14 18.01
N ALA A 113 -29.97 6.30 18.53
CA ALA A 113 -30.76 7.53 18.62
C ALA A 113 -30.03 8.65 17.85
N ILE A 114 -30.75 9.31 16.96
CA ILE A 114 -30.21 10.38 16.12
C ILE A 114 -31.12 11.58 16.22
N LEU A 115 -30.53 12.75 16.47
CA LEU A 115 -31.22 14.04 16.49
C LEU A 115 -30.57 15.00 15.52
N GLU A 116 -31.38 15.70 14.77
CA GLU A 116 -31.00 16.89 14.03
C GLU A 116 -31.67 18.09 14.70
N THR A 117 -30.87 19.06 15.13
CA THR A 117 -31.33 20.30 15.79
C THR A 117 -30.25 21.39 15.74
N GLU A 118 -30.68 22.62 15.64
CA GLU A 118 -29.77 23.78 15.77
C GLU A 118 -29.50 24.13 17.25
N SER A 119 -30.38 23.73 18.18
CA SER A 119 -30.28 24.05 19.61
C SER A 119 -29.29 23.14 20.35
N ASP A 120 -28.27 23.74 20.97
CA ASP A 120 -27.35 22.99 21.86
C ASP A 120 -28.03 22.47 23.12
N ALA A 121 -29.00 23.23 23.66
CA ALA A 121 -29.75 22.81 24.83
C ALA A 121 -30.59 21.56 24.53
N GLU A 122 -31.25 21.52 23.38
CA GLU A 122 -32.01 20.36 22.94
C GLU A 122 -31.08 19.16 22.61
N GLY A 123 -29.94 19.41 21.93
CA GLY A 123 -28.92 18.40 21.64
C GLY A 123 -28.41 17.74 22.92
N GLN A 124 -28.12 18.54 23.95
CA GLN A 124 -27.69 18.05 25.26
C GLN A 124 -28.78 17.24 25.96
N ALA A 125 -30.04 17.74 25.97
CA ALA A 125 -31.16 17.06 26.59
C ALA A 125 -31.40 15.68 25.94
N PHE A 126 -31.42 15.61 24.62
CA PHE A 126 -31.57 14.37 23.88
C PHE A 126 -30.43 13.40 24.15
N ALA A 127 -29.17 13.87 24.11
CA ALA A 127 -28.01 13.03 24.40
C ALA A 127 -28.03 12.48 25.83
N CYS A 128 -28.42 13.29 26.83
CA CYS A 128 -28.58 12.83 28.21
C CYS A 128 -29.66 11.75 28.30
N ALA A 129 -30.83 11.94 27.67
CA ALA A 129 -31.93 10.97 27.70
C ALA A 129 -31.52 9.65 27.00
N ALA A 130 -30.90 9.73 25.83
CA ALA A 130 -30.43 8.56 25.10
C ALA A 130 -29.37 7.77 25.88
N ARG A 131 -28.39 8.45 26.48
CA ARG A 131 -27.36 7.80 27.32
C ARG A 131 -27.92 7.17 28.57
N ALA A 132 -28.91 7.82 29.22
CA ALA A 132 -29.63 7.24 30.37
C ALA A 132 -30.34 5.92 29.98
N ALA A 133 -30.89 5.86 28.78
CA ALA A 133 -31.49 4.65 28.19
C ALA A 133 -30.45 3.68 27.59
N ARG A 134 -29.14 3.95 27.71
CA ARG A 134 -28.01 3.17 27.17
C ARG A 134 -28.06 3.04 25.64
N LEU A 135 -28.52 4.07 24.97
CA LEU A 135 -28.55 4.13 23.51
C LEU A 135 -27.36 4.94 23.00
N PRO A 136 -26.58 4.43 22.03
CA PRO A 136 -25.60 5.25 21.31
C PRO A 136 -26.31 6.41 20.61
N VAL A 137 -25.78 7.63 20.78
CA VAL A 137 -26.40 8.84 20.28
C VAL A 137 -25.52 9.56 19.26
N ASN A 138 -26.16 10.14 18.26
CA ASN A 138 -25.56 11.10 17.35
C ASN A 138 -26.47 12.33 17.24
N VAL A 139 -25.89 13.51 17.49
CA VAL A 139 -26.55 14.79 17.22
C VAL A 139 -25.84 15.39 16.01
N VAL A 140 -26.60 15.60 14.93
CA VAL A 140 -26.06 16.02 13.63
C VAL A 140 -25.29 17.35 13.80
N ASP A 141 -24.08 17.40 13.25
CA ASP A 141 -23.16 18.56 13.29
C ASP A 141 -22.76 19.07 14.69
N LYS A 142 -23.04 18.27 15.75
CA LYS A 142 -22.68 18.61 17.13
C LYS A 142 -21.83 17.50 17.80
N PRO A 143 -20.53 17.41 17.48
CA PRO A 143 -19.65 16.32 17.93
C PRO A 143 -19.60 16.13 19.45
N ALA A 144 -19.75 17.20 20.22
CA ALA A 144 -19.72 17.16 21.69
C ALA A 144 -20.83 16.27 22.30
N PHE A 145 -21.91 16.05 21.56
CA PHE A 145 -23.05 15.25 22.01
C PHE A 145 -23.10 13.85 21.37
N CYS A 146 -22.08 13.48 20.56
CA CYS A 146 -22.08 12.25 19.80
C CYS A 146 -21.25 11.15 20.47
N ASP A 147 -21.78 9.92 20.51
CA ASP A 147 -21.04 8.71 20.88
C ASP A 147 -20.45 8.01 19.64
N PHE A 148 -21.00 8.29 18.47
CA PHE A 148 -20.50 7.80 17.18
C PHE A 148 -20.68 8.87 16.09
N ALA A 149 -19.93 8.74 15.01
CA ALA A 149 -20.00 9.64 13.87
C ALA A 149 -20.25 8.87 12.59
N PHE A 150 -20.94 9.51 11.64
CA PHE A 150 -21.07 9.02 10.28
C PHE A 150 -19.87 9.48 9.45
N GLY A 151 -19.16 8.52 8.84
CA GLY A 151 -18.06 8.79 7.91
C GLY A 151 -18.51 8.77 6.45
N SER A 152 -17.57 9.02 5.55
CA SER A 152 -17.78 8.76 4.12
C SER A 152 -17.85 7.25 3.86
N ILE A 153 -18.71 6.83 2.93
CA ILE A 153 -18.97 5.41 2.66
C ILE A 153 -18.66 5.10 1.19
N VAL A 154 -17.91 4.01 0.96
CA VAL A 154 -17.83 3.34 -0.34
C VAL A 154 -18.69 2.09 -0.28
N ASN A 155 -19.76 2.08 -1.07
CA ASN A 155 -20.71 0.98 -1.10
C ASN A 155 -20.48 0.07 -2.31
N ARG A 156 -20.10 -1.17 -2.05
CA ARG A 156 -20.05 -2.32 -2.98
C ARG A 156 -20.71 -3.52 -2.29
N SER A 157 -21.87 -3.29 -1.64
CA SER A 157 -22.52 -4.31 -0.80
C SER A 157 -22.54 -5.69 -1.45
N PRO A 158 -22.18 -6.73 -0.69
CA PRO A 158 -21.97 -6.76 0.77
C PRO A 158 -20.61 -6.21 1.26
N VAL A 159 -19.74 -5.68 0.40
CA VAL A 159 -18.50 -4.99 0.81
C VAL A 159 -18.81 -3.52 1.07
N VAL A 160 -18.52 -3.05 2.28
CA VAL A 160 -18.68 -1.64 2.70
C VAL A 160 -17.38 -1.15 3.31
N VAL A 161 -16.93 0.04 2.88
CA VAL A 161 -15.77 0.72 3.44
C VAL A 161 -16.24 2.02 4.10
N GLY A 162 -16.04 2.14 5.41
CA GLY A 162 -16.27 3.37 6.16
C GLY A 162 -14.98 4.15 6.34
N ILE A 163 -15.02 5.48 6.15
CA ILE A 163 -13.86 6.37 6.21
C ILE A 163 -14.18 7.49 7.19
N SER A 164 -13.37 7.62 8.25
CA SER A 164 -13.44 8.73 9.20
C SER A 164 -12.17 9.55 9.10
N THR A 165 -12.33 10.87 9.16
CA THR A 165 -11.22 11.83 9.31
C THR A 165 -11.25 12.50 10.69
N ALA A 166 -12.02 11.94 11.64
CA ALA A 166 -12.24 12.50 12.98
C ALA A 166 -12.59 14.00 12.98
N GLY A 167 -13.31 14.45 11.94
CA GLY A 167 -13.69 15.86 11.78
C GLY A 167 -12.60 16.78 11.22
N ALA A 168 -11.38 16.27 10.94
CA ALA A 168 -10.26 17.12 10.50
C ALA A 168 -10.51 17.85 9.17
N ALA A 169 -11.08 17.17 8.17
CA ALA A 169 -11.40 17.79 6.88
C ALA A 169 -12.42 16.99 6.07
N PRO A 170 -13.64 17.48 5.84
CA PRO A 170 -14.64 16.79 5.01
C PRO A 170 -14.17 16.52 3.58
N ILE A 171 -13.45 17.48 2.96
CA ILE A 171 -12.91 17.36 1.61
C ILE A 171 -11.89 16.23 1.52
N LEU A 172 -11.06 16.03 2.54
CA LEU A 172 -10.10 14.92 2.61
C LEU A 172 -10.83 13.57 2.62
N GLY A 173 -11.89 13.43 3.43
CA GLY A 173 -12.73 12.23 3.47
C GLY A 173 -13.33 11.89 2.10
N GLN A 174 -13.82 12.89 1.37
CA GLN A 174 -14.34 12.72 0.01
C GLN A 174 -13.25 12.38 -1.00
N ALA A 175 -12.06 12.96 -0.88
CA ALA A 175 -10.93 12.64 -1.76
C ALA A 175 -10.46 11.19 -1.57
N ILE A 176 -10.36 10.73 -0.32
CA ILE A 176 -10.04 9.33 0.01
C ILE A 176 -11.12 8.39 -0.52
N ARG A 177 -12.41 8.73 -0.31
CA ARG A 177 -13.54 7.98 -0.84
C ARG A 177 -13.40 7.77 -2.36
N ARG A 178 -13.21 8.83 -3.15
CA ARG A 178 -13.07 8.75 -4.62
C ARG A 178 -11.90 7.86 -5.03
N ARG A 179 -10.75 7.95 -4.36
CA ARG A 179 -9.61 7.07 -4.64
C ARG A 179 -9.93 5.60 -4.39
N ILE A 180 -10.60 5.29 -3.27
CA ILE A 180 -11.01 3.92 -2.96
C ILE A 180 -12.06 3.42 -3.96
N GLU A 181 -13.03 4.25 -4.36
CA GLU A 181 -14.03 3.90 -5.39
C GLU A 181 -13.40 3.54 -6.73
N THR A 182 -12.29 4.20 -7.10
CA THR A 182 -11.53 3.89 -8.32
C THR A 182 -10.85 2.51 -8.24
N LEU A 183 -10.41 2.10 -7.03
CA LEU A 183 -9.76 0.80 -6.81
C LEU A 183 -10.76 -0.36 -6.70
N LEU A 184 -12.01 -0.09 -6.32
CA LEU A 184 -13.05 -1.09 -6.09
C LEU A 184 -14.10 -1.02 -7.20
N PRO A 185 -14.02 -1.89 -8.24
CA PRO A 185 -14.97 -1.85 -9.35
C PRO A 185 -16.40 -2.15 -8.86
N PRO A 186 -17.45 -1.60 -9.51
CA PRO A 186 -18.84 -1.91 -9.17
C PRO A 186 -19.16 -3.40 -9.21
N ALA A 187 -18.53 -4.16 -10.10
CA ALA A 187 -18.66 -5.61 -10.22
C ALA A 187 -18.27 -6.38 -8.95
N LEU A 188 -17.48 -5.77 -8.06
CA LEU A 188 -17.09 -6.38 -6.78
C LEU A 188 -18.30 -6.78 -5.92
N ALA A 189 -19.42 -6.07 -6.03
CA ALA A 189 -20.66 -6.41 -5.32
C ALA A 189 -21.13 -7.83 -5.66
N GLY A 190 -21.22 -8.16 -6.95
CA GLY A 190 -21.63 -9.51 -7.39
C GLY A 190 -20.62 -10.59 -6.98
N TRP A 191 -19.31 -10.30 -7.10
CA TRP A 191 -18.27 -11.24 -6.66
C TRP A 191 -18.32 -11.50 -5.15
N ALA A 192 -18.58 -10.48 -4.34
CA ALA A 192 -18.70 -10.65 -2.90
C ALA A 192 -19.96 -11.43 -2.50
N GLN A 193 -21.05 -11.26 -3.25
CA GLN A 193 -22.26 -12.06 -3.06
C GLN A 193 -22.01 -13.53 -3.40
N LEU A 194 -21.39 -13.83 -4.53
CA LEU A 194 -20.97 -15.17 -4.92
C LEU A 194 -20.03 -15.79 -3.87
N ALA A 195 -19.10 -15.01 -3.31
CA ALA A 195 -18.23 -15.47 -2.22
C ALA A 195 -19.02 -15.89 -0.98
N ALA A 196 -20.06 -15.14 -0.62
CA ALA A 196 -20.93 -15.48 0.52
C ALA A 196 -21.69 -16.78 0.30
N GLU A 197 -22.20 -17.02 -0.91
CA GLU A 197 -22.90 -18.24 -1.32
C GLU A 197 -21.96 -19.47 -1.30
N LEU A 198 -20.76 -19.32 -1.84
CA LEU A 198 -19.76 -20.39 -1.87
C LEU A 198 -19.15 -20.74 -0.50
N ARG A 199 -19.27 -19.84 0.49
CA ARG A 199 -18.59 -19.97 1.78
C ARG A 199 -18.86 -21.29 2.49
N GLN A 200 -20.13 -21.73 2.53
CA GLN A 200 -20.49 -22.98 3.19
C GLN A 200 -19.88 -24.19 2.47
N GLY A 201 -19.90 -24.20 1.12
CA GLY A 201 -19.28 -25.24 0.31
C GLY A 201 -17.76 -25.35 0.54
N VAL A 202 -17.07 -24.19 0.62
CA VAL A 202 -15.65 -24.10 0.93
C VAL A 202 -15.37 -24.64 2.34
N MET A 203 -16.17 -24.25 3.33
CA MET A 203 -15.97 -24.71 4.71
C MET A 203 -16.23 -26.20 4.90
N ALA A 204 -17.16 -26.78 4.15
CA ALA A 204 -17.51 -28.19 4.24
C ALA A 204 -16.50 -29.12 3.52
N ARG A 205 -15.90 -28.65 2.42
CA ARG A 205 -15.09 -29.49 1.53
C ARG A 205 -13.58 -29.27 1.63
N LEU A 206 -13.14 -28.11 2.13
CA LEU A 206 -11.74 -27.75 2.24
C LEU A 206 -11.29 -27.65 3.70
N SER A 207 -10.10 -28.21 3.99
CA SER A 207 -9.49 -28.16 5.32
C SER A 207 -9.08 -26.71 5.68
N PRO A 208 -9.20 -26.31 6.97
CA PRO A 208 -8.70 -25.02 7.42
C PRO A 208 -7.22 -24.80 7.07
N GLY A 209 -6.84 -23.57 6.77
CA GLY A 209 -5.46 -23.21 6.45
C GLY A 209 -5.20 -23.13 4.94
N LEU A 210 -4.25 -23.88 4.42
CA LEU A 210 -3.73 -23.72 3.06
C LEU A 210 -4.77 -23.94 1.96
N GLU A 211 -5.68 -24.91 2.12
CA GLU A 211 -6.66 -25.24 1.09
C GLU A 211 -7.68 -24.11 0.91
N ARG A 212 -8.32 -23.69 2.03
CA ARG A 212 -9.29 -22.56 2.00
C ARG A 212 -8.62 -21.29 1.52
N ARG A 213 -7.38 -21.06 1.94
CA ARG A 213 -6.61 -19.91 1.51
C ARG A 213 -6.33 -19.96 0.01
N SER A 214 -5.87 -21.08 -0.53
CA SER A 214 -5.59 -21.26 -1.96
C SER A 214 -6.84 -21.04 -2.82
N PHE A 215 -8.01 -21.45 -2.32
CA PHE A 215 -9.28 -21.15 -2.98
C PHE A 215 -9.56 -19.65 -3.01
N TRP A 216 -9.53 -18.99 -1.85
CA TRP A 216 -9.86 -17.57 -1.76
C TRP A 216 -8.86 -16.68 -2.50
N GLU A 217 -7.58 -17.01 -2.52
CA GLU A 217 -6.58 -16.28 -3.31
C GLU A 217 -6.91 -16.32 -4.81
N ARG A 218 -7.23 -17.48 -5.36
CA ARG A 218 -7.61 -17.62 -6.77
C ARG A 218 -8.96 -16.98 -7.10
N PHE A 219 -9.90 -17.04 -6.17
CA PHE A 219 -11.20 -16.40 -6.30
C PHE A 219 -11.05 -14.87 -6.32
N THR A 220 -10.26 -14.31 -5.41
CA THR A 220 -10.06 -12.85 -5.33
C THR A 220 -9.33 -12.30 -6.54
N ASP A 221 -8.46 -13.05 -7.19
CA ASP A 221 -7.84 -12.63 -8.46
C ASP A 221 -8.88 -12.36 -9.56
N LYS A 222 -10.02 -13.06 -9.55
CA LYS A 222 -11.15 -12.80 -10.44
C LYS A 222 -12.05 -11.66 -9.93
N ALA A 223 -12.22 -11.51 -8.63
CA ALA A 223 -13.16 -10.58 -8.00
C ALA A 223 -12.85 -9.09 -8.26
N PHE A 224 -11.62 -8.75 -8.64
CA PHE A 224 -11.23 -7.39 -9.00
C PHE A 224 -11.32 -7.10 -10.51
N GLN A 225 -11.94 -7.97 -11.28
CA GLN A 225 -12.25 -7.71 -12.68
C GLN A 225 -13.40 -6.69 -12.80
N THR A 226 -13.46 -6.03 -13.95
CA THR A 226 -14.51 -5.03 -14.22
C THR A 226 -15.87 -5.64 -14.54
N ARG A 227 -15.91 -6.94 -14.81
CA ARG A 227 -17.10 -7.72 -15.16
C ARG A 227 -17.73 -8.37 -13.92
N ALA A 228 -19.04 -8.30 -13.80
CA ALA A 228 -19.77 -9.07 -12.78
C ALA A 228 -19.61 -10.59 -13.02
N PRO A 229 -19.69 -11.43 -11.96
CA PRO A 229 -19.64 -12.88 -12.12
C PRO A 229 -20.87 -13.38 -12.89
N ASP A 230 -20.69 -14.43 -13.65
CA ASP A 230 -21.74 -15.13 -14.37
C ASP A 230 -21.84 -16.61 -13.92
N VAL A 231 -22.75 -17.36 -14.54
CA VAL A 231 -22.97 -18.79 -14.23
C VAL A 231 -21.73 -19.66 -14.49
N GLU A 232 -20.87 -19.25 -15.43
CA GLU A 232 -19.62 -19.96 -15.71
C GLU A 232 -18.60 -19.74 -14.59
N ASP A 233 -18.50 -18.53 -14.06
CA ASP A 233 -17.66 -18.22 -12.90
C ASP A 233 -18.08 -19.01 -11.66
N GLU A 234 -19.37 -19.19 -11.42
CA GLU A 234 -19.90 -20.01 -10.33
C GLU A 234 -19.52 -21.49 -10.50
N ARG A 235 -19.66 -22.03 -11.72
CA ARG A 235 -19.23 -23.39 -12.04
C ARG A 235 -17.73 -23.58 -11.90
N ASP A 236 -16.94 -22.63 -12.37
CA ASP A 236 -15.47 -22.62 -12.23
C ASP A 236 -15.05 -22.58 -10.76
N ALA A 237 -15.71 -21.76 -9.94
CA ALA A 237 -15.45 -21.71 -8.52
C ALA A 237 -15.77 -23.05 -7.83
N SER A 238 -16.88 -23.68 -8.22
CA SER A 238 -17.27 -25.01 -7.71
C SER A 238 -16.27 -26.10 -8.13
N ARG A 239 -15.83 -26.10 -9.40
CA ARG A 239 -14.75 -26.99 -9.88
C ARG A 239 -13.44 -26.75 -9.14
N LEU A 240 -13.09 -25.50 -8.88
CA LEU A 240 -11.89 -25.16 -8.12
C LEU A 240 -11.91 -25.73 -6.70
N ILE A 241 -13.08 -25.74 -6.03
CA ILE A 241 -13.22 -26.38 -4.72
C ILE A 241 -12.92 -27.88 -4.84
N ASP A 242 -13.50 -28.56 -5.86
CA ASP A 242 -13.31 -29.99 -6.07
C ASP A 242 -11.85 -30.34 -6.42
N ASP A 243 -11.21 -29.52 -7.24
CA ASP A 243 -9.81 -29.72 -7.63
C ASP A 243 -8.87 -29.54 -6.45
N ILE A 244 -9.10 -28.54 -5.59
CA ILE A 244 -8.31 -28.35 -4.37
C ILE A 244 -8.55 -29.52 -3.41
N ALA A 245 -9.78 -29.94 -3.21
CA ALA A 245 -10.13 -31.07 -2.34
C ALA A 245 -9.53 -32.40 -2.84
N LYS A 246 -9.52 -32.65 -4.16
CA LYS A 246 -8.87 -33.82 -4.77
C LYS A 246 -7.35 -33.75 -4.61
N ALA A 247 -6.75 -32.59 -4.87
CA ALA A 247 -5.31 -32.38 -4.71
C ALA A 247 -4.83 -32.47 -3.25
N ALA A 248 -5.74 -32.33 -2.29
CA ALA A 248 -5.46 -32.44 -0.86
C ALA A 248 -5.50 -33.90 -0.35
N LYS A 249 -6.14 -34.83 -1.08
CA LYS A 249 -6.06 -36.26 -0.77
C LYS A 249 -4.64 -36.74 -1.07
N PRO A 250 -3.93 -37.29 -0.10
CA PRO A 250 -2.55 -37.75 -0.33
C PRO A 250 -2.54 -38.91 -1.31
N GLU A 251 -2.28 -38.63 -2.58
CA GLU A 251 -1.61 -39.61 -3.41
C GLU A 251 -0.17 -39.69 -2.90
N THR A 252 0.06 -40.71 -2.07
CA THR A 252 1.37 -41.18 -1.65
C THR A 252 2.46 -40.12 -1.40
N GLY A 253 2.56 -39.62 -0.17
CA GLY A 253 3.86 -39.21 0.43
C GLY A 253 4.58 -37.96 -0.11
N ARG A 254 4.10 -37.23 -1.11
CA ARG A 254 4.73 -36.01 -1.60
C ARG A 254 4.12 -34.77 -0.93
N ALA A 255 4.87 -34.17 -0.02
CA ALA A 255 4.58 -32.85 0.50
C ALA A 255 4.38 -31.87 -0.67
N ARG A 256 3.28 -31.10 -0.65
CA ARG A 256 2.97 -30.12 -1.71
C ARG A 256 4.09 -29.07 -1.75
N LEU A 257 4.81 -29.00 -2.85
CA LEU A 257 5.84 -27.97 -3.06
C LEU A 257 5.21 -26.58 -3.00
N GLY A 258 5.85 -25.69 -2.27
CA GLY A 258 5.56 -24.26 -2.29
C GLY A 258 6.05 -23.61 -3.59
N ARG A 259 6.11 -22.30 -3.58
CA ARG A 259 6.56 -21.52 -4.74
C ARG A 259 7.48 -20.39 -4.29
N VAL A 260 8.33 -19.91 -5.19
CA VAL A 260 9.13 -18.71 -4.99
C VAL A 260 8.75 -17.65 -6.02
N THR A 261 8.58 -16.42 -5.56
CA THR A 261 8.38 -15.26 -6.44
C THR A 261 9.51 -14.28 -6.21
N LEU A 262 10.29 -14.00 -7.26
CA LEU A 262 11.30 -12.94 -7.25
C LEU A 262 10.59 -11.63 -7.56
N VAL A 263 10.68 -10.64 -6.66
CA VAL A 263 9.92 -9.40 -6.75
C VAL A 263 10.85 -8.21 -6.72
N GLY A 264 10.74 -7.32 -7.72
CA GLY A 264 11.39 -6.02 -7.71
C GLY A 264 10.65 -5.04 -6.79
N ALA A 265 11.36 -4.51 -5.81
CA ALA A 265 10.83 -3.57 -4.81
C ALA A 265 10.81 -2.10 -5.30
N GLY A 266 11.29 -1.84 -6.53
CA GLY A 266 11.52 -0.48 -6.96
C GLY A 266 12.74 0.17 -6.26
N PRO A 267 12.99 1.46 -6.52
CA PRO A 267 14.19 2.15 -6.06
C PRO A 267 14.15 2.54 -4.57
N GLY A 268 12.97 2.62 -3.95
CA GLY A 268 12.84 2.98 -2.53
C GLY A 268 11.44 3.38 -2.11
N ASP A 269 10.77 4.21 -2.90
CA ASP A 269 9.41 4.66 -2.65
C ASP A 269 8.40 3.50 -2.85
N ALA A 270 7.54 3.29 -1.87
CA ALA A 270 6.50 2.25 -1.90
C ALA A 270 5.43 2.51 -2.98
N GLU A 271 5.19 3.76 -3.37
CA GLU A 271 4.25 4.11 -4.45
C GLU A 271 4.76 3.64 -5.84
N LEU A 272 6.06 3.38 -5.97
CA LEU A 272 6.68 2.85 -7.19
C LEU A 272 6.63 1.32 -7.29
N LEU A 273 5.97 0.64 -6.34
CA LEU A 273 5.69 -0.79 -6.47
C LEU A 273 4.64 -1.05 -7.56
N THR A 274 4.87 -2.11 -8.33
CA THR A 274 3.80 -2.61 -9.19
C THR A 274 2.68 -3.22 -8.36
N LEU A 275 1.43 -3.10 -8.82
CA LEU A 275 0.29 -3.76 -8.16
C LEU A 275 0.49 -5.28 -8.00
N LYS A 276 1.22 -5.89 -8.94
CA LYS A 276 1.55 -7.32 -8.87
C LYS A 276 2.57 -7.60 -7.76
N ALA A 277 3.51 -6.69 -7.49
CA ALA A 277 4.45 -6.79 -6.38
C ALA A 277 3.72 -6.71 -5.03
N VAL A 278 2.80 -5.75 -4.87
CA VAL A 278 1.96 -5.62 -3.66
C VAL A 278 1.17 -6.91 -3.41
N ARG A 279 0.51 -7.46 -4.44
CA ARG A 279 -0.21 -8.74 -4.31
C ARG A 279 0.70 -9.89 -3.89
N ALA A 280 1.91 -9.97 -4.46
CA ALA A 280 2.88 -11.00 -4.09
C ALA A 280 3.32 -10.88 -2.63
N LEU A 281 3.57 -9.66 -2.14
CA LEU A 281 3.91 -9.39 -0.74
C LEU A 281 2.77 -9.78 0.21
N GLN A 282 1.52 -9.48 -0.16
CA GLN A 282 0.34 -9.83 0.62
C GLN A 282 0.02 -11.33 0.62
N ALA A 283 0.46 -12.07 -0.42
CA ALA A 283 0.28 -13.51 -0.53
C ALA A 283 1.43 -14.33 0.09
N ALA A 284 2.53 -13.70 0.50
CA ALA A 284 3.73 -14.38 0.99
C ALA A 284 3.54 -14.97 2.41
N ASP A 285 4.10 -16.15 2.63
CA ASP A 285 4.32 -16.71 4.00
C ASP A 285 5.64 -16.23 4.57
N VAL A 286 6.65 -16.10 3.69
CA VAL A 286 8.00 -15.67 4.05
C VAL A 286 8.51 -14.70 3.00
N ILE A 287 9.09 -13.61 3.46
CA ILE A 287 9.73 -12.59 2.61
C ILE A 287 11.21 -12.54 2.97
N LEU A 288 12.05 -12.87 1.98
CA LEU A 288 13.50 -12.71 2.07
C LEU A 288 13.87 -11.41 1.37
N PHE A 289 14.48 -10.47 2.07
CA PHE A 289 14.74 -9.13 1.53
C PHE A 289 16.16 -8.65 1.80
N ASP A 290 16.65 -7.72 0.98
CA ASP A 290 17.95 -7.09 1.10
C ASP A 290 17.86 -5.79 1.92
N ASP A 291 18.97 -5.33 2.48
CA ASP A 291 19.09 -4.09 3.26
C ASP A 291 18.70 -2.81 2.47
N LEU A 292 18.71 -2.89 1.16
CA LEU A 292 18.30 -1.79 0.27
C LEU A 292 16.77 -1.66 0.10
N VAL A 293 15.97 -2.57 0.64
CA VAL A 293 14.51 -2.47 0.61
C VAL A 293 14.05 -1.55 1.73
N SER A 294 13.22 -0.55 1.40
CA SER A 294 12.70 0.40 2.39
C SER A 294 11.68 -0.22 3.33
N ASP A 295 11.58 0.31 4.55
CA ASP A 295 10.57 -0.12 5.52
C ASP A 295 9.14 0.12 5.01
N ALA A 296 8.90 1.23 4.28
CA ALA A 296 7.61 1.54 3.66
C ALA A 296 7.13 0.42 2.71
N VAL A 297 8.04 -0.16 1.92
CA VAL A 297 7.73 -1.31 1.06
C VAL A 297 7.40 -2.55 1.89
N LEU A 298 8.13 -2.80 2.98
CA LEU A 298 7.90 -3.95 3.85
C LEU A 298 6.56 -3.86 4.60
N GLU A 299 6.09 -2.65 4.90
CA GLU A 299 4.78 -2.42 5.56
C GLU A 299 3.58 -2.80 4.68
N LEU A 300 3.75 -2.85 3.34
CA LEU A 300 2.70 -3.33 2.43
C LEU A 300 2.53 -4.86 2.45
N ALA A 301 3.47 -5.58 3.05
CA ALA A 301 3.34 -7.01 3.24
C ALA A 301 2.27 -7.35 4.30
N ARG A 302 1.65 -8.52 4.16
CA ARG A 302 0.71 -8.96 5.20
C ARG A 302 1.43 -9.12 6.56
N ARG A 303 0.70 -8.88 7.64
CA ARG A 303 1.24 -8.85 9.01
C ARG A 303 1.80 -10.20 9.49
N GLU A 304 1.23 -11.30 9.02
CA GLU A 304 1.63 -12.67 9.39
C GLU A 304 2.83 -13.18 8.61
N ALA A 305 3.25 -12.48 7.55
CA ALA A 305 4.42 -12.88 6.78
C ALA A 305 5.69 -12.77 7.62
N LYS A 306 6.50 -13.84 7.62
CA LYS A 306 7.80 -13.82 8.28
C LYS A 306 8.79 -13.05 7.40
N ARG A 307 9.31 -11.94 7.89
CA ARG A 307 10.29 -11.08 7.19
C ARG A 307 11.70 -11.45 7.64
N LEU A 308 12.57 -11.80 6.71
CA LEU A 308 13.94 -12.25 6.96
C LEU A 308 14.91 -11.40 6.13
N LEU A 309 15.75 -10.62 6.78
CA LEU A 309 16.84 -9.88 6.15
C LEU A 309 17.95 -10.87 5.77
N VAL A 310 18.29 -10.94 4.47
CA VAL A 310 19.35 -11.80 3.93
C VAL A 310 20.51 -10.99 3.32
N GLY A 311 20.38 -9.67 3.25
CA GLY A 311 21.41 -8.73 2.78
C GLY A 311 22.44 -8.36 3.88
N LYS A 312 23.45 -7.54 3.50
CA LYS A 312 24.45 -7.00 4.43
C LYS A 312 23.85 -5.94 5.32
N ARG A 313 23.99 -6.06 6.63
CA ARG A 313 23.89 -4.93 7.55
C ARG A 313 25.27 -4.63 8.13
N ALA A 314 25.60 -3.38 8.34
CA ALA A 314 26.94 -2.83 8.66
C ALA A 314 27.77 -3.49 9.79
N ALA A 315 27.32 -4.56 10.42
CA ALA A 315 28.06 -5.28 11.47
C ALA A 315 27.77 -6.79 11.53
N ARG A 316 27.06 -7.37 10.53
CA ARG A 316 26.80 -8.81 10.48
C ARG A 316 27.33 -9.39 9.17
N GLU A 317 27.88 -10.60 9.24
CA GLU A 317 28.25 -11.37 8.05
C GLU A 317 27.03 -11.49 7.12
N SER A 318 27.22 -11.12 5.85
CA SER A 318 26.15 -11.30 4.84
C SER A 318 25.97 -12.77 4.58
N CYS A 319 24.71 -13.23 4.46
CA CYS A 319 24.44 -14.54 3.90
C CYS A 319 25.11 -14.65 2.53
N ARG A 320 25.81 -15.74 2.26
CA ARG A 320 26.33 -16.05 0.93
C ARG A 320 25.15 -16.29 -0.02
N GLN A 321 25.35 -16.08 -1.31
CA GLN A 321 24.26 -16.30 -2.28
C GLN A 321 23.77 -17.76 -2.24
N GLU A 322 24.69 -18.70 -2.01
CA GLU A 322 24.38 -20.11 -1.87
C GLU A 322 23.44 -20.37 -0.68
N ASP A 323 23.65 -19.69 0.44
CA ASP A 323 22.81 -19.82 1.64
C ASP A 323 21.40 -19.27 1.39
N ILE A 324 21.30 -18.14 0.68
CA ILE A 324 20.00 -17.55 0.29
C ILE A 324 19.25 -18.51 -0.64
N ASN A 325 19.95 -19.09 -1.61
CA ASN A 325 19.37 -20.06 -2.54
C ASN A 325 18.90 -21.31 -1.79
N ALA A 326 19.71 -21.86 -0.88
CA ALA A 326 19.35 -23.00 -0.05
C ALA A 326 18.14 -22.72 0.86
N MET A 327 18.06 -21.49 1.41
CA MET A 327 16.93 -21.06 2.23
C MET A 327 15.63 -21.01 1.41
N MET A 328 15.65 -20.44 0.20
CA MET A 328 14.50 -20.43 -0.70
C MET A 328 14.02 -21.84 -1.01
N VAL A 329 14.95 -22.74 -1.34
CA VAL A 329 14.66 -24.15 -1.64
C VAL A 329 14.02 -24.84 -0.44
N THR A 330 14.60 -24.69 0.75
CA THR A 330 14.11 -25.31 1.98
C THR A 330 12.70 -24.86 2.32
N LEU A 331 12.44 -23.55 2.26
CA LEU A 331 11.14 -22.99 2.54
C LEU A 331 10.09 -23.43 1.50
N ALA A 332 10.44 -23.47 0.23
CA ALA A 332 9.54 -23.93 -0.83
C ALA A 332 9.26 -25.44 -0.70
N LYS A 333 10.26 -26.27 -0.38
CA LYS A 333 10.04 -27.70 -0.09
C LYS A 333 9.16 -27.93 1.14
N ALA A 334 9.16 -26.98 2.09
CA ALA A 334 8.24 -26.98 3.22
C ALA A 334 6.83 -26.44 2.88
N GLY A 335 6.49 -26.28 1.59
CA GLY A 335 5.18 -25.83 1.12
C GLY A 335 4.89 -24.34 1.25
N LYS A 336 5.90 -23.50 1.53
CA LYS A 336 5.71 -22.06 1.74
C LYS A 336 5.64 -21.27 0.44
N SER A 337 4.82 -20.21 0.42
CA SER A 337 4.88 -19.15 -0.58
C SER A 337 5.96 -18.16 -0.18
N VAL A 338 7.09 -18.18 -0.89
CA VAL A 338 8.27 -17.37 -0.58
C VAL A 338 8.36 -16.21 -1.56
N VAL A 339 8.53 -15.00 -1.05
CA VAL A 339 8.91 -13.83 -1.84
C VAL A 339 10.37 -13.53 -1.60
N ARG A 340 11.15 -13.45 -2.68
CA ARG A 340 12.50 -12.88 -2.67
C ARG A 340 12.40 -11.46 -3.18
N LEU A 341 12.48 -10.49 -2.27
CA LEU A 341 12.29 -9.07 -2.53
C LEU A 341 13.65 -8.39 -2.71
N LYS A 342 13.84 -7.72 -3.84
CA LYS A 342 15.12 -7.11 -4.26
C LYS A 342 14.89 -5.66 -4.65
N SER A 343 15.77 -4.75 -4.24
CA SER A 343 15.71 -3.33 -4.63
C SER A 343 15.80 -3.17 -6.15
N GLY A 344 15.11 -2.21 -6.71
CA GLY A 344 15.02 -1.95 -8.13
C GLY A 344 14.24 -3.04 -8.89
N ASP A 345 14.78 -3.48 -10.01
CA ASP A 345 14.29 -4.61 -10.79
C ASP A 345 15.18 -5.85 -10.56
N VAL A 346 14.56 -7.01 -10.42
CA VAL A 346 15.28 -8.27 -10.13
C VAL A 346 16.22 -8.71 -11.24
N SER A 347 15.94 -8.31 -12.48
CA SER A 347 16.72 -8.69 -13.67
C SER A 347 17.88 -7.74 -13.95
N VAL A 348 17.92 -6.54 -13.29
CA VAL A 348 18.97 -5.54 -13.48
C VAL A 348 19.95 -5.59 -12.30
N PHE A 349 21.11 -6.18 -12.50
CA PHE A 349 22.18 -6.39 -11.50
C PHE A 349 21.73 -7.06 -10.19
N GLY A 350 20.57 -7.76 -10.23
CA GLY A 350 19.95 -8.40 -9.07
C GLY A 350 20.37 -9.85 -8.83
N ARG A 351 21.28 -10.44 -9.63
CA ARG A 351 21.72 -11.86 -9.54
C ARG A 351 20.57 -12.87 -9.66
N ALA A 352 19.45 -12.47 -10.28
CA ALA A 352 18.28 -13.34 -10.42
C ALA A 352 18.56 -14.63 -11.20
N GLY A 353 19.51 -14.61 -12.13
CA GLY A 353 19.92 -15.78 -12.91
C GLY A 353 20.35 -16.95 -12.03
N GLU A 354 21.20 -16.69 -11.03
CA GLU A 354 21.70 -17.71 -10.09
C GLU A 354 20.58 -18.29 -9.21
N GLU A 355 19.65 -17.42 -8.77
CA GLU A 355 18.48 -17.82 -7.99
C GLU A 355 17.52 -18.70 -8.82
N LEU A 356 17.23 -18.26 -10.07
CA LEU A 356 16.36 -18.99 -11.00
C LEU A 356 16.90 -20.36 -11.39
N GLU A 357 18.20 -20.45 -11.68
CA GLU A 357 18.86 -21.69 -12.04
C GLU A 357 18.76 -22.70 -10.90
N THR A 358 19.05 -22.26 -9.67
CA THR A 358 18.97 -23.13 -8.49
C THR A 358 17.54 -23.63 -8.25
N LEU A 359 16.55 -22.75 -8.32
CA LEU A 359 15.14 -23.11 -8.08
C LEU A 359 14.61 -24.07 -9.17
N ARG A 360 14.96 -23.84 -10.43
CA ARG A 360 14.58 -24.71 -11.56
C ARG A 360 15.21 -26.10 -11.43
N ARG A 361 16.49 -26.18 -11.08
CA ARG A 361 17.19 -27.45 -10.85
C ARG A 361 16.54 -28.27 -9.73
N GLU A 362 16.03 -27.59 -8.70
CA GLU A 362 15.33 -28.23 -7.58
C GLU A 362 13.83 -28.48 -7.85
N GLY A 363 13.35 -28.19 -9.06
CA GLY A 363 11.94 -28.39 -9.46
C GLY A 363 10.94 -27.49 -8.75
N ILE A 364 11.39 -26.34 -8.22
CA ILE A 364 10.54 -25.40 -7.49
C ILE A 364 9.87 -24.43 -8.46
N PRO A 365 8.53 -24.28 -8.41
CA PRO A 365 7.82 -23.28 -9.19
C PRO A 365 8.33 -21.88 -8.86
N VAL A 366 8.82 -21.16 -9.87
CA VAL A 366 9.36 -19.80 -9.72
C VAL A 366 8.71 -18.84 -10.71
N SER A 367 8.41 -17.64 -10.25
CA SER A 367 7.91 -16.54 -11.07
C SER A 367 8.66 -15.25 -10.78
N ILE A 368 8.64 -14.31 -11.74
CA ILE A 368 9.24 -12.98 -11.61
C ILE A 368 8.16 -11.92 -11.68
N VAL A 369 8.27 -10.94 -10.81
CA VAL A 369 7.50 -9.70 -10.84
C VAL A 369 8.50 -8.55 -11.03
N PRO A 370 8.44 -7.82 -12.16
CA PRO A 370 9.36 -6.73 -12.41
C PRO A 370 9.15 -5.58 -11.44
N GLY A 371 10.20 -4.79 -11.24
CA GLY A 371 10.18 -3.55 -10.49
C GLY A 371 10.72 -2.38 -11.31
N ILE A 372 10.54 -1.16 -10.83
CA ILE A 372 11.12 0.03 -11.45
C ILE A 372 12.62 0.04 -11.12
N THR A 373 13.44 -0.01 -12.16
CA THR A 373 14.89 0.06 -11.99
C THR A 373 15.34 1.48 -11.62
N ALA A 374 16.44 1.61 -10.88
CA ALA A 374 16.97 2.89 -10.42
C ALA A 374 17.27 3.88 -11.59
N ALA A 375 17.65 3.38 -12.77
CA ALA A 375 17.83 4.23 -13.95
C ALA A 375 16.57 5.00 -14.34
N SER A 376 15.41 4.33 -14.36
CA SER A 376 14.12 4.98 -14.68
C SER A 376 13.71 5.97 -13.59
N ALA A 377 13.99 5.67 -12.34
CA ALA A 377 13.71 6.59 -11.23
C ALA A 377 14.61 7.83 -11.29
N LEU A 378 15.91 7.69 -11.61
CA LEU A 378 16.81 8.82 -11.83
C LEU A 378 16.28 9.76 -12.92
N ALA A 379 15.84 9.19 -14.02
CA ALA A 379 15.26 9.96 -15.13
C ALA A 379 14.01 10.74 -14.69
N ALA A 380 13.13 10.10 -13.91
CA ALA A 380 11.91 10.71 -13.40
C ALA A 380 12.22 11.83 -12.39
N SER A 381 13.13 11.60 -11.43
CA SER A 381 13.53 12.62 -10.43
C SER A 381 14.18 13.85 -11.09
N LEU A 382 14.90 13.67 -12.18
CA LEU A 382 15.56 14.77 -12.89
C LEU A 382 14.71 15.39 -14.00
N GLY A 383 13.56 14.79 -14.35
CA GLY A 383 12.72 15.24 -15.45
C GLY A 383 13.36 15.12 -16.84
N VAL A 384 14.22 14.10 -17.05
CA VAL A 384 14.93 13.88 -18.30
C VAL A 384 14.52 12.57 -18.96
N SER A 385 14.66 12.51 -20.29
CA SER A 385 14.58 11.24 -21.03
C SER A 385 15.97 10.64 -21.17
N LEU A 386 16.13 9.35 -20.83
CA LEU A 386 17.41 8.64 -20.97
C LEU A 386 17.80 8.40 -22.43
N THR A 387 16.86 8.54 -23.36
CA THR A 387 17.10 8.48 -24.82
C THR A 387 16.59 9.77 -25.46
N HIS A 388 17.31 10.27 -26.48
CA HIS A 388 16.96 11.49 -27.17
C HIS A 388 17.43 11.42 -28.61
N ARG A 389 16.63 11.89 -29.57
CA ARG A 389 16.96 11.79 -31.02
C ARG A 389 18.30 12.43 -31.36
N ASP A 390 18.62 13.57 -30.71
CA ASP A 390 19.83 14.35 -31.03
C ASP A 390 20.98 14.10 -30.06
N HIS A 391 20.72 13.52 -28.86
CA HIS A 391 21.70 13.46 -27.77
C HIS A 391 22.03 12.04 -27.31
N ALA A 392 21.12 11.07 -27.50
CA ALA A 392 21.35 9.70 -27.01
C ALA A 392 20.43 8.70 -27.73
N GLN A 393 20.98 7.98 -28.70
CA GLN A 393 20.26 6.93 -29.43
C GLN A 393 20.38 5.57 -28.73
N GLU A 394 21.29 5.45 -27.76
CA GLU A 394 21.53 4.24 -27.00
C GLU A 394 21.50 4.52 -25.51
N LEU A 395 20.98 3.56 -24.75
CA LEU A 395 21.04 3.52 -23.29
C LEU A 395 21.81 2.28 -22.85
N ARG A 396 22.85 2.47 -22.04
CA ARG A 396 23.66 1.37 -21.50
C ARG A 396 23.59 1.35 -19.99
N LEU A 397 23.28 0.17 -19.43
CA LEU A 397 23.31 -0.08 -18.00
C LEU A 397 24.58 -0.89 -17.69
N VAL A 398 25.42 -0.36 -16.82
CA VAL A 398 26.75 -0.91 -16.53
C VAL A 398 26.96 -1.04 -15.03
N THR A 399 27.63 -2.10 -14.59
CA THR A 399 28.08 -2.18 -13.20
C THR A 399 29.39 -1.41 -13.04
N GLY A 400 29.48 -0.51 -12.06
CA GLY A 400 30.70 0.20 -11.72
C GLY A 400 31.63 -0.57 -10.79
N HIS A 401 31.29 -1.81 -10.43
CA HIS A 401 32.05 -2.60 -9.45
C HIS A 401 32.20 -4.05 -9.92
N SER A 402 33.43 -4.55 -9.94
CA SER A 402 33.74 -5.96 -10.26
C SER A 402 33.69 -6.86 -9.03
N LYS A 403 33.59 -8.19 -9.23
CA LYS A 403 33.69 -9.16 -8.15
C LYS A 403 35.02 -9.09 -7.40
N LYS A 404 36.08 -8.60 -8.05
CA LYS A 404 37.45 -8.48 -7.50
C LYS A 404 37.71 -7.15 -6.77
N GLY A 405 36.72 -6.26 -6.67
CA GLY A 405 36.84 -5.02 -5.88
C GLY A 405 37.37 -3.80 -6.66
N GLY A 406 37.32 -3.79 -7.98
CA GLY A 406 37.76 -2.66 -8.82
C GLY A 406 36.76 -2.34 -9.92
N LEU A 407 37.16 -1.52 -10.90
CA LEU A 407 36.39 -1.36 -12.13
C LEU A 407 36.36 -2.69 -12.91
N PRO A 408 35.25 -3.00 -13.59
CA PRO A 408 35.19 -4.18 -14.44
C PRO A 408 36.17 -4.06 -15.63
N GLU A 409 37.05 -5.04 -15.79
CA GLU A 409 38.01 -5.07 -16.91
C GLU A 409 37.35 -5.50 -18.21
N GLU A 410 36.27 -6.28 -18.13
CA GLU A 410 35.55 -6.86 -19.29
C GLU A 410 34.57 -5.88 -19.94
N VAL A 411 34.45 -4.64 -19.43
CA VAL A 411 33.57 -3.61 -20.00
C VAL A 411 34.26 -2.95 -21.19
N ASP A 412 33.54 -2.82 -22.28
CA ASP A 412 34.02 -2.11 -23.49
C ASP A 412 34.03 -0.59 -23.24
N TRP A 413 35.10 -0.10 -22.61
CA TRP A 413 35.25 1.30 -22.27
C TRP A 413 35.27 2.24 -23.45
N PRO A 414 35.94 1.90 -24.60
CA PRO A 414 35.85 2.69 -25.81
C PRO A 414 34.40 2.89 -26.28
N ALA A 415 33.59 1.84 -26.24
CA ALA A 415 32.19 1.95 -26.63
C ALA A 415 31.39 2.82 -25.66
N LEU A 416 31.69 2.79 -24.33
CA LEU A 416 31.03 3.65 -23.34
C LEU A 416 31.41 5.13 -23.51
N ALA A 417 32.58 5.45 -24.05
CA ALA A 417 33.05 6.81 -24.28
C ALA A 417 32.48 7.44 -25.57
N THR A 418 31.38 6.92 -26.12
CA THR A 418 30.72 7.45 -27.32
C THR A 418 29.80 8.62 -26.96
N PRO A 419 29.88 9.80 -27.62
CA PRO A 419 29.12 11.01 -27.27
C PRO A 419 27.60 10.86 -27.27
N ASN A 420 27.04 10.04 -28.18
CA ASN A 420 25.58 9.88 -28.36
C ASN A 420 25.00 8.69 -27.59
N VAL A 421 25.62 8.35 -26.47
CA VAL A 421 25.19 7.25 -25.58
C VAL A 421 24.90 7.79 -24.19
N THR A 422 23.80 7.37 -23.61
CA THR A 422 23.57 7.55 -22.17
C THR A 422 24.04 6.30 -21.44
N THR A 423 24.97 6.46 -20.52
CA THR A 423 25.48 5.35 -19.71
C THR A 423 25.10 5.54 -18.24
N ILE A 424 24.48 4.51 -17.66
CA ILE A 424 24.10 4.48 -16.23
C ILE A 424 24.95 3.45 -15.50
N PHE A 425 25.76 3.91 -14.56
CA PHE A 425 26.61 3.06 -13.72
C PHE A 425 25.92 2.75 -12.39
N TYR A 426 25.64 1.47 -12.16
CA TYR A 426 25.19 0.93 -10.90
C TYR A 426 26.38 0.58 -10.01
N MET A 427 26.22 0.76 -8.67
CA MET A 427 27.28 0.40 -7.70
C MET A 427 28.61 1.13 -7.94
N GLY A 428 28.58 2.26 -8.65
CA GLY A 428 29.79 2.98 -9.08
C GLY A 428 30.31 4.04 -8.09
N GLY A 429 29.63 4.30 -6.96
CA GLY A 429 29.94 5.44 -6.10
C GLY A 429 31.40 5.53 -5.66
N ARG A 430 31.98 4.45 -5.15
CA ARG A 430 33.40 4.39 -4.73
C ARG A 430 34.38 4.44 -5.89
N MET A 431 33.92 4.17 -7.10
CA MET A 431 34.72 4.14 -8.31
C MET A 431 34.47 5.36 -9.22
N ALA A 432 33.69 6.35 -8.78
CA ALA A 432 33.23 7.47 -9.61
C ALA A 432 34.39 8.24 -10.27
N GLY A 433 35.42 8.60 -9.53
CA GLY A 433 36.62 9.25 -10.09
C GLY A 433 37.32 8.38 -11.14
N ARG A 434 37.49 7.09 -10.86
CA ARG A 434 38.11 6.15 -11.82
C ARG A 434 37.24 5.89 -13.05
N ILE A 435 35.90 5.94 -12.90
CA ILE A 435 34.96 5.88 -14.03
C ILE A 435 35.18 7.10 -14.93
N ALA A 436 35.23 8.30 -14.35
CA ALA A 436 35.47 9.53 -15.09
C ALA A 436 36.82 9.50 -15.84
N GLU A 437 37.90 9.18 -15.12
CA GLU A 437 39.24 9.05 -15.71
C GLU A 437 39.26 8.05 -16.87
N ARG A 438 38.59 6.90 -16.72
CA ARG A 438 38.56 5.86 -17.73
C ARG A 438 37.78 6.30 -18.97
N LEU A 439 36.62 6.94 -18.79
CA LEU A 439 35.83 7.47 -19.93
C LEU A 439 36.61 8.56 -20.66
N MET A 440 37.24 9.49 -19.97
CA MET A 440 38.06 10.55 -20.56
C MET A 440 39.29 10.00 -21.30
N SER A 441 39.95 8.98 -20.74
CA SER A 441 41.11 8.35 -21.39
C SER A 441 40.75 7.64 -22.69
N HIS A 442 39.46 7.32 -22.91
CA HIS A 442 38.92 6.77 -24.17
C HIS A 442 38.22 7.81 -25.04
N GLY A 443 38.44 9.11 -24.77
CA GLY A 443 38.04 10.22 -25.65
C GLY A 443 36.70 10.88 -25.34
N LEU A 444 36.04 10.54 -24.23
CA LEU A 444 34.86 11.30 -23.78
C LEU A 444 35.30 12.64 -23.22
N ASP A 445 34.63 13.72 -23.60
CA ASP A 445 34.98 15.08 -23.21
C ASP A 445 34.78 15.25 -21.67
N ALA A 446 35.72 15.94 -21.03
CA ALA A 446 35.62 16.31 -19.61
C ALA A 446 34.39 17.19 -19.30
N ASP A 447 33.92 17.95 -20.29
CA ASP A 447 32.70 18.76 -20.19
C ASP A 447 31.40 17.95 -20.40
N THR A 448 31.48 16.65 -20.66
CA THR A 448 30.29 15.79 -20.80
C THR A 448 29.44 15.85 -19.54
N PRO A 449 28.13 16.15 -19.65
CA PRO A 449 27.25 16.21 -18.49
C PRO A 449 27.12 14.86 -17.80
N PHE A 450 27.05 14.89 -16.46
CA PHE A 450 26.65 13.75 -15.66
C PHE A 450 25.59 14.15 -14.63
N ALA A 451 24.85 13.15 -14.16
CA ALA A 451 24.02 13.24 -12.98
C ALA A 451 24.36 12.09 -12.02
N ILE A 452 24.39 12.37 -10.74
CA ILE A 452 24.60 11.39 -9.70
C ILE A 452 23.52 11.52 -8.64
N ALA A 453 22.95 10.41 -8.19
CA ALA A 453 21.94 10.39 -7.14
C ALA A 453 22.30 9.35 -6.07
N ALA A 454 22.07 9.72 -4.81
CA ALA A 454 22.17 8.84 -3.66
C ALA A 454 20.80 8.69 -3.02
N ASN A 455 20.47 7.50 -2.52
CA ASN A 455 19.19 7.14 -1.88
C ASN A 455 17.97 7.49 -2.74
N LEU A 456 18.05 7.20 -4.02
CA LEU A 456 17.06 7.55 -5.02
C LEU A 456 15.65 7.10 -4.62
N SER A 457 14.66 8.00 -4.78
CA SER A 457 13.25 7.86 -4.40
C SER A 457 12.98 7.59 -2.91
N ARG A 458 13.88 8.00 -2.02
CA ARG A 458 13.69 7.97 -0.57
C ARG A 458 13.60 9.38 -0.02
N ASP A 459 13.15 9.53 1.23
CA ASP A 459 13.00 10.83 1.90
C ASP A 459 14.31 11.62 1.99
N ASP A 460 15.43 10.91 2.02
CA ASP A 460 16.80 11.47 2.07
C ASP A 460 17.51 11.40 0.70
N GLU A 461 16.76 11.38 -0.39
CA GLU A 461 17.30 11.47 -1.75
C GLU A 461 18.14 12.75 -1.91
N THR A 462 19.32 12.58 -2.46
CA THR A 462 20.20 13.69 -2.85
C THR A 462 20.75 13.44 -4.24
N TYR A 463 20.86 14.50 -5.04
CA TYR A 463 21.48 14.39 -6.36
C TYR A 463 22.38 15.59 -6.66
N ALA A 464 23.31 15.41 -7.58
CA ALA A 464 24.11 16.47 -8.14
C ALA A 464 24.24 16.28 -9.66
N ILE A 465 24.39 17.40 -10.36
CA ILE A 465 24.62 17.46 -11.80
C ILE A 465 25.89 18.28 -12.00
N GLY A 466 26.75 17.83 -12.92
CA GLY A 466 28.03 18.48 -13.18
C GLY A 466 28.65 18.03 -14.47
N ARG A 467 29.95 18.30 -14.63
CA ARG A 467 30.77 17.88 -15.75
C ARG A 467 31.60 16.67 -15.37
N LEU A 468 31.84 15.76 -16.30
CA LEU A 468 32.52 14.49 -16.08
C LEU A 468 33.86 14.66 -15.34
N GLY A 469 34.61 15.73 -15.65
CA GLY A 469 35.86 16.06 -14.98
C GLY A 469 35.73 16.28 -13.47
N ASP A 470 34.55 16.72 -12.98
CA ASP A 470 34.31 17.03 -11.57
C ASP A 470 33.69 15.85 -10.79
N LEU A 471 33.35 14.74 -11.47
CA LEU A 471 32.59 13.64 -10.88
C LEU A 471 33.25 13.05 -9.63
N GLY A 472 34.57 12.92 -9.64
CA GLY A 472 35.35 12.37 -8.52
C GLY A 472 35.26 13.21 -7.23
N GLU A 473 35.23 14.53 -7.36
CA GLU A 473 35.09 15.45 -6.23
C GLU A 473 33.66 15.51 -5.71
N ILE A 474 32.69 15.58 -6.63
CA ILE A 474 31.26 15.73 -6.28
C ILE A 474 30.73 14.50 -5.53
N VAL A 475 31.15 13.29 -5.91
CA VAL A 475 30.68 12.06 -5.26
C VAL A 475 31.05 11.98 -3.77
N VAL A 476 32.19 12.52 -3.39
CA VAL A 476 32.63 12.54 -1.99
C VAL A 476 31.68 13.34 -1.11
N GLY A 477 31.11 14.42 -1.66
CA GLY A 477 30.13 15.26 -0.96
C GLY A 477 28.76 14.61 -0.74
N LEU A 478 28.41 13.57 -1.51
CA LEU A 478 27.13 12.85 -1.39
C LEU A 478 27.16 11.72 -0.35
N GLY A 479 28.34 11.28 0.09
CA GLY A 479 28.51 10.18 1.04
C GLY A 479 28.56 8.81 0.37
N LEU A 480 29.74 8.17 0.48
CA LEU A 480 30.03 6.88 -0.20
C LEU A 480 29.37 5.65 0.44
N ASP A 481 28.71 5.81 1.58
CA ASP A 481 28.05 4.72 2.30
C ASP A 481 26.62 4.46 1.81
N ARG A 482 26.12 5.33 0.93
CA ARG A 482 24.78 5.29 0.37
C ARG A 482 24.75 4.55 -0.96
N PRO A 483 23.61 3.95 -1.34
CA PRO A 483 23.43 3.44 -2.70
C PRO A 483 23.47 4.60 -3.69
N ILE A 484 24.45 4.59 -4.59
CA ILE A 484 24.71 5.64 -5.57
C ILE A 484 24.48 5.11 -6.98
N LEU A 485 23.81 5.92 -7.80
CA LEU A 485 23.65 5.76 -9.23
C LEU A 485 24.31 6.93 -9.96
N ILE A 486 25.03 6.65 -11.04
CA ILE A 486 25.72 7.67 -11.85
C ILE A 486 25.20 7.55 -13.28
N GLY A 487 24.70 8.64 -13.85
CA GLY A 487 24.35 8.78 -15.25
C GLY A 487 25.33 9.70 -15.97
N VAL A 488 25.87 9.29 -17.12
CA VAL A 488 26.78 10.08 -17.96
C VAL A 488 26.19 10.19 -19.35
N GLY A 489 26.18 11.39 -19.92
CA GLY A 489 25.71 11.64 -21.27
C GLY A 489 25.02 12.99 -21.45
N GLN A 490 24.87 13.41 -22.70
CA GLN A 490 24.35 14.73 -23.07
C GLN A 490 22.92 15.01 -22.58
N VAL A 491 22.11 13.97 -22.34
CA VAL A 491 20.73 14.12 -21.82
C VAL A 491 20.69 14.78 -20.44
N PHE A 492 21.74 14.68 -19.65
CA PHE A 492 21.81 15.30 -18.32
C PHE A 492 22.13 16.80 -18.36
N GLY A 493 22.60 17.33 -19.51
CA GLY A 493 22.77 18.76 -19.72
C GLY A 493 21.46 19.54 -19.67
N GLN A 494 20.35 18.94 -20.08
CA GLN A 494 19.02 19.54 -20.01
C GLN A 494 18.56 19.69 -18.55
N ALA A 495 18.84 18.73 -17.70
CA ALA A 495 18.55 18.83 -16.26
C ALA A 495 19.33 19.96 -15.58
N ALA A 496 20.60 20.17 -15.97
CA ALA A 496 21.40 21.29 -15.49
C ALA A 496 20.79 22.66 -15.84
N GLN A 497 20.29 22.79 -17.07
CA GLN A 497 19.61 24.00 -17.53
C GLN A 497 18.27 24.25 -16.78
N ALA A 498 17.46 23.21 -16.58
CA ALA A 498 16.20 23.31 -15.85
C ALA A 498 16.42 23.71 -14.38
N VAL A 499 17.45 23.19 -13.72
CA VAL A 499 17.82 23.55 -12.34
C VAL A 499 18.35 24.99 -12.29
N ALA A 500 19.10 25.46 -13.27
CA ALA A 500 19.56 26.85 -13.36
C ALA A 500 18.39 27.82 -13.53
N GLN A 501 17.44 27.51 -14.41
CA GLN A 501 16.24 28.33 -14.68
C GLN A 501 15.28 28.37 -13.48
N SER A 502 15.14 27.27 -12.70
CA SER A 502 14.32 27.27 -11.48
C SER A 502 14.93 28.09 -10.33
N ARG A 503 16.22 28.41 -10.38
CA ARG A 503 16.85 29.35 -9.44
C ARG A 503 16.61 30.82 -9.78
N GLU A 504 16.33 31.14 -11.04
CA GLU A 504 16.04 32.49 -11.51
C GLU A 504 14.54 32.83 -11.53
N GLY A 505 13.65 31.83 -11.54
CA GLY A 505 12.20 31.99 -11.53
C GLY A 505 11.54 31.23 -10.41
N ASN A 506 10.56 31.84 -9.77
CA ASN A 506 9.78 31.37 -8.61
C ASN A 506 8.98 30.05 -8.87
N ILE A 507 9.62 29.02 -9.40
CA ILE A 507 9.08 27.66 -9.57
C ILE A 507 9.70 26.81 -8.48
N THR A 508 8.89 26.39 -7.52
CA THR A 508 9.30 25.47 -6.44
C THR A 508 9.72 24.13 -7.05
N PRO A 509 10.99 23.70 -6.93
CA PRO A 509 11.40 22.38 -7.39
C PRO A 509 10.65 21.31 -6.60
N LEU A 510 10.21 20.25 -7.24
CA LEU A 510 9.57 19.10 -6.58
C LEU A 510 10.48 18.42 -5.55
N HIS A 511 11.80 18.62 -5.64
CA HIS A 511 12.78 18.21 -4.64
C HIS A 511 13.90 19.25 -4.52
N ARG A 512 14.39 19.52 -3.30
CA ARG A 512 15.46 20.52 -3.04
C ARG A 512 16.80 20.00 -3.52
N PRO A 513 17.56 20.75 -4.36
CA PRO A 513 18.97 20.46 -4.62
C PRO A 513 19.82 20.69 -3.35
N PHE A 514 20.90 19.93 -3.22
CA PHE A 514 21.86 20.03 -2.11
C PHE A 514 22.47 21.44 -2.05
N GLU A 515 22.08 22.26 -1.08
CA GLU A 515 22.80 23.49 -0.74
C GLU A 515 24.01 23.14 0.13
N ARG A 516 25.22 23.51 -0.32
CA ARG A 516 26.40 23.52 0.54
C ARG A 516 26.06 24.30 1.81
N ARG A 517 25.95 23.65 2.96
CA ARG A 517 26.13 24.36 4.24
C ARG A 517 27.53 24.89 4.26
N GLN A 518 27.71 26.20 4.07
CA GLN A 518 28.93 26.88 4.40
C GLN A 518 29.23 26.56 5.87
N ALA A 519 30.41 25.97 6.12
CA ALA A 519 30.95 25.86 7.44
C ALA A 519 31.11 27.29 7.98
N VAL A 520 30.30 27.65 8.96
CA VAL A 520 30.53 28.86 9.76
C VAL A 520 31.76 28.54 10.61
N ALA A 521 32.86 29.15 10.23
CA ALA A 521 34.04 29.26 11.09
C ALA A 521 33.67 30.21 12.24
N GLY A 522 33.78 29.74 13.45
CA GLY A 522 33.66 30.45 14.69
C GLY A 522 34.23 29.60 15.80
#